data_fe234b165b187040e2f9e6aeb3cc3a72
#
_entry.id   fe234b165b187040e2f9e6aeb3cc3a72
#
_cell.length_a   1.000
_cell.length_b   1.000
_cell.length_c   1.000
_cell.angle_alpha   90.00
_cell.angle_beta   90.00
_cell.angle_gamma   90.00
#
_symmetry.space_group_name_H-M   'P 1'
#
loop_
_entity.id
_entity.type
_entity.pdbx_description
1 polymer ?
#
loop_
_entity_poly.entity_id
_entity_poly.type
_entity_poly.pdbx_seq_one_letter_code
_entity_poly.pdbx_strand_id
1 'polypeptide(L)'
;MRKQIALLAAAAIAVNASAPVCFAKTITPNAAEAASSKTTSAADTEDRSDMEKALATVKSRITIPEEYSKFSCTTGESNGIKNYNFTWENPDDISGSSYYVTVTGDLITSYTSPDRYNYGQKRGFAKMSKKAFANKALSWLYTVNPSMKGYTVADDDIRLRLDSDIVSISFSRKYGSVEVRNNSGRIYLNKYTGDVLGMDMNWWQNAKFGSSADVFTQEAIKEIYAKEVTIKPWYRISTD
;
A
#
# COMPACT_ATOMS: atom_id res chain seq x y z
N MET A 1 35.92 17.09 -11.83
CA MET A 1 34.53 17.38 -11.43
C MET A 1 33.47 17.21 -12.51
N ARG A 2 33.77 17.30 -13.83
CA ARG A 2 32.74 17.17 -14.91
C ARG A 2 32.21 15.74 -15.19
N LYS A 3 32.85 14.70 -14.72
CA LYS A 3 32.48 13.30 -15.03
C LYS A 3 31.46 12.63 -14.07
N GLN A 4 31.19 13.23 -12.93
CA GLN A 4 30.24 12.67 -11.94
C GLN A 4 28.82 13.20 -12.09
N ILE A 5 28.62 14.33 -12.75
CA ILE A 5 27.27 14.92 -12.94
C ILE A 5 26.45 14.18 -14.01
N ALA A 6 27.11 13.52 -14.96
CA ALA A 6 26.44 12.79 -16.03
C ALA A 6 25.76 11.48 -15.55
N LEU A 7 26.17 10.94 -14.41
CA LEU A 7 25.63 9.67 -13.90
C LEU A 7 24.31 9.81 -13.12
N LEU A 8 24.01 11.00 -12.62
CA LEU A 8 22.80 11.29 -11.84
C LEU A 8 21.56 11.64 -12.69
N ALA A 9 21.78 12.10 -13.91
CA ALA A 9 20.68 12.44 -14.82
C ALA A 9 20.08 11.22 -15.55
N ALA A 10 20.82 10.10 -15.64
CA ALA A 10 20.36 8.90 -16.35
C ALA A 10 19.45 7.97 -15.53
N ALA A 11 19.34 8.17 -14.22
CA ALA A 11 18.52 7.32 -13.34
C ALA A 11 17.04 7.73 -13.24
N ALA A 12 16.64 8.83 -13.89
CA ALA A 12 15.30 9.41 -13.74
C ALA A 12 14.34 9.13 -14.91
N ILE A 13 14.73 8.38 -15.96
CA ILE A 13 13.93 8.26 -17.20
C ILE A 13 13.69 6.79 -17.60
N ALA A 14 13.58 5.88 -16.69
CA ALA A 14 13.19 4.51 -17.02
C ALA A 14 12.06 3.99 -16.13
N VAL A 15 10.95 4.73 -16.07
CA VAL A 15 9.68 4.16 -15.59
C VAL A 15 8.58 4.68 -16.51
N ASN A 16 8.48 4.10 -17.69
CA ASN A 16 7.24 4.18 -18.45
C ASN A 16 6.94 2.83 -19.11
N ALA A 17 5.75 2.35 -18.73
CA ALA A 17 4.87 1.50 -19.50
C ALA A 17 5.35 0.07 -19.81
N SER A 18 5.05 -0.82 -18.91
CA SER A 18 4.37 -2.06 -19.32
C SER A 18 3.34 -2.40 -18.26
N ALA A 19 2.06 -2.27 -18.60
CA ALA A 19 1.00 -2.84 -17.79
C ALA A 19 1.28 -4.36 -17.68
N PRO A 20 1.37 -4.91 -16.46
CA PRO A 20 1.53 -6.34 -16.32
C PRO A 20 0.25 -7.01 -16.81
N VAL A 21 0.37 -7.88 -17.80
CA VAL A 21 -0.68 -8.82 -18.12
C VAL A 21 -0.73 -9.81 -16.97
N CYS A 22 -1.64 -9.58 -16.02
CA CYS A 22 -1.87 -10.47 -14.90
C CYS A 22 -2.53 -11.75 -15.40
N PHE A 23 -1.77 -12.85 -15.46
CA PHE A 23 -2.35 -14.19 -15.48
C PHE A 23 -2.72 -14.56 -14.04
N ALA A 24 -3.97 -14.31 -13.67
CA ALA A 24 -4.51 -14.74 -12.38
C ALA A 24 -4.76 -16.25 -12.42
N LYS A 25 -4.00 -17.02 -11.63
CA LYS A 25 -4.32 -18.43 -11.35
C LYS A 25 -5.10 -18.47 -10.06
N THR A 26 -6.39 -18.79 -10.15
CA THR A 26 -7.24 -18.97 -8.97
C THR A 26 -6.98 -20.35 -8.35
N ILE A 27 -6.57 -20.38 -7.09
CA ILE A 27 -6.39 -21.61 -6.31
C ILE A 27 -7.48 -21.65 -5.24
N THR A 28 -8.40 -22.58 -5.36
CA THR A 28 -9.43 -22.84 -4.35
C THR A 28 -8.94 -23.96 -3.42
N PRO A 29 -8.79 -23.76 -2.12
CA PRO A 29 -8.48 -24.86 -1.22
C PRO A 29 -9.74 -25.70 -0.98
N ASN A 30 -9.83 -26.88 -1.63
CA ASN A 30 -10.81 -27.89 -1.24
C ASN A 30 -10.29 -28.62 -0.01
N ALA A 31 -11.13 -28.66 1.03
CA ALA A 31 -10.94 -29.58 2.13
C ALA A 31 -11.27 -31.00 1.63
N ALA A 32 -10.30 -31.91 1.79
CA ALA A 32 -10.39 -33.35 1.66
C ALA A 32 -11.04 -33.90 0.38
N GLU A 33 -10.21 -34.37 -0.58
CA GLU A 33 -10.28 -35.80 -1.01
C GLU A 33 -9.25 -36.16 -2.10
N ALA A 34 -8.70 -37.34 -1.93
CA ALA A 34 -8.21 -38.29 -2.92
C ALA A 34 -7.00 -37.95 -3.81
N ALA A 35 -5.98 -38.71 -3.51
CA ALA A 35 -4.85 -39.11 -4.33
C ALA A 35 -5.12 -39.15 -5.83
N SER A 36 -4.50 -38.25 -6.57
CA SER A 36 -4.07 -38.46 -7.94
C SER A 36 -2.66 -37.92 -8.08
N SER A 37 -1.73 -38.83 -8.32
CA SER A 37 -0.31 -38.54 -8.54
C SER A 37 -0.11 -37.67 -9.77
N LYS A 38 -0.11 -36.36 -9.60
CA LYS A 38 0.50 -35.41 -10.54
C LYS A 38 1.84 -35.03 -9.97
N THR A 39 2.88 -35.25 -10.73
CA THR A 39 4.24 -34.76 -10.45
C THR A 39 4.18 -33.24 -10.30
N THR A 40 4.13 -32.77 -9.06
CA THR A 40 4.17 -31.36 -8.73
C THR A 40 5.59 -30.87 -8.97
N SER A 41 5.79 -29.85 -9.79
CA SER A 41 7.13 -29.29 -10.01
C SER A 41 7.64 -28.64 -8.73
N ALA A 42 8.96 -28.57 -8.54
CA ALA A 42 9.57 -27.91 -7.38
C ALA A 42 9.09 -26.45 -7.25
N ALA A 43 8.86 -25.75 -8.36
CA ALA A 43 8.34 -24.39 -8.42
C ALA A 43 6.91 -24.27 -7.85
N ASP A 44 6.02 -25.25 -8.11
CA ASP A 44 4.66 -25.28 -7.59
C ASP A 44 4.65 -25.49 -6.05
N THR A 45 5.63 -26.23 -5.54
CA THR A 45 5.79 -26.50 -4.10
C THR A 45 6.28 -25.25 -3.34
N GLU A 46 7.24 -24.53 -3.91
CA GLU A 46 7.78 -23.29 -3.33
C GLU A 46 6.71 -22.19 -3.30
N ASP A 47 5.97 -21.99 -4.37
CA ASP A 47 4.90 -20.99 -4.47
C ASP A 47 3.79 -21.25 -3.44
N ARG A 48 3.44 -22.51 -3.23
CA ARG A 48 2.47 -22.93 -2.21
C ARG A 48 2.98 -22.63 -0.79
N SER A 49 4.25 -22.92 -0.50
CA SER A 49 4.86 -22.65 0.81
C SER A 49 4.87 -21.16 1.12
N ASP A 50 5.18 -20.31 0.14
CA ASP A 50 5.23 -18.85 0.33
C ASP A 50 3.81 -18.25 0.49
N MET A 51 2.83 -18.77 -0.24
CA MET A 51 1.41 -18.42 -0.05
C MET A 51 0.93 -18.78 1.37
N GLU A 52 1.27 -19.97 1.87
CA GLU A 52 0.90 -20.41 3.22
C GLU A 52 1.52 -19.52 4.31
N LYS A 53 2.77 -19.09 4.14
CA LYS A 53 3.44 -18.11 5.02
C LYS A 53 2.75 -16.75 4.99
N ALA A 54 2.42 -16.25 3.80
CA ALA A 54 1.69 -15.00 3.63
C ALA A 54 0.32 -15.06 4.30
N LEU A 55 -0.43 -16.16 4.13
CA LEU A 55 -1.72 -16.39 4.77
C LEU A 55 -1.60 -16.44 6.30
N ALA A 56 -0.58 -17.13 6.82
CA ALA A 56 -0.31 -17.19 8.26
C ALA A 56 0.00 -15.79 8.81
N THR A 57 0.72 -14.97 8.06
CA THR A 57 0.98 -13.56 8.39
C THR A 57 -0.32 -12.78 8.53
N VAL A 58 -1.24 -12.90 7.57
CA VAL A 58 -2.55 -12.24 7.64
C VAL A 58 -3.32 -12.69 8.87
N LYS A 59 -3.49 -14.01 9.05
CA LYS A 59 -4.27 -14.60 10.17
C LYS A 59 -3.72 -14.23 11.54
N SER A 60 -2.41 -13.99 11.66
CA SER A 60 -1.78 -13.59 12.92
C SER A 60 -1.97 -12.09 13.24
N ARG A 61 -2.32 -11.27 12.26
CA ARG A 61 -2.34 -9.80 12.39
C ARG A 61 -3.70 -9.17 12.16
N ILE A 62 -4.58 -9.84 11.43
CA ILE A 62 -5.93 -9.38 11.10
C ILE A 62 -6.93 -10.44 11.50
N THR A 63 -7.93 -10.04 12.27
CA THR A 63 -9.06 -10.89 12.62
C THR A 63 -10.11 -10.80 11.52
N ILE A 64 -10.42 -11.92 10.89
CA ILE A 64 -11.53 -12.06 9.95
C ILE A 64 -12.64 -12.80 10.70
N PRO A 65 -13.87 -12.24 10.78
CA PRO A 65 -15.00 -12.90 11.43
C PRO A 65 -15.37 -14.24 10.76
N GLU A 66 -15.85 -15.20 11.56
CA GLU A 66 -16.10 -16.57 11.10
C GLU A 66 -17.18 -16.68 10.02
N GLU A 67 -18.12 -15.75 9.98
CA GLU A 67 -19.14 -15.67 8.96
C GLU A 67 -18.57 -15.43 7.55
N TYR A 68 -17.35 -14.90 7.43
CA TYR A 68 -16.64 -14.75 6.15
C TYR A 68 -15.88 -16.03 5.83
N SER A 69 -16.59 -17.13 5.62
CA SER A 69 -16.03 -18.48 5.52
C SER A 69 -15.59 -18.88 4.11
N LYS A 70 -16.11 -18.23 3.07
CA LYS A 70 -15.70 -18.51 1.69
C LYS A 70 -14.40 -17.80 1.38
N PHE A 71 -13.35 -18.59 1.20
CA PHE A 71 -11.99 -18.13 1.01
C PHE A 71 -11.50 -18.36 -0.42
N SER A 72 -10.78 -17.36 -0.96
CA SER A 72 -10.04 -17.49 -2.22
C SER A 72 -8.70 -16.77 -2.14
N CYS A 73 -7.76 -17.22 -2.96
CA CYS A 73 -6.44 -16.61 -3.11
C CYS A 73 -6.06 -16.50 -4.56
N THR A 74 -5.51 -15.36 -4.96
CA THR A 74 -4.85 -15.17 -6.26
C THR A 74 -3.43 -14.69 -6.04
N THR A 75 -2.53 -15.12 -6.91
CA THR A 75 -1.13 -14.73 -6.89
C THR A 75 -0.82 -13.80 -8.06
N GLY A 76 0.10 -12.88 -7.84
CA GLY A 76 0.60 -11.99 -8.86
C GLY A 76 2.07 -11.65 -8.60
N GLU A 77 2.66 -10.92 -9.52
CA GLU A 77 4.02 -10.42 -9.38
C GLU A 77 4.09 -8.97 -9.86
N SER A 78 4.79 -8.13 -9.10
CA SER A 78 5.05 -6.75 -9.48
C SER A 78 6.51 -6.40 -9.17
N ASN A 79 7.26 -5.97 -10.18
CA ASN A 79 8.67 -5.62 -10.05
C ASN A 79 9.54 -6.75 -9.46
N GLY A 80 9.28 -8.00 -9.83
CA GLY A 80 10.00 -9.17 -9.32
C GLY A 80 9.63 -9.56 -7.88
N ILE A 81 8.60 -8.96 -7.29
CA ILE A 81 8.12 -9.28 -5.95
C ILE A 81 6.76 -9.96 -6.07
N LYS A 82 6.64 -11.17 -5.52
CA LYS A 82 5.37 -11.90 -5.45
C LYS A 82 4.39 -11.17 -4.54
N ASN A 83 3.13 -11.15 -4.95
CA ASN A 83 2.02 -10.69 -4.13
C ASN A 83 0.93 -11.76 -4.07
N TYR A 84 0.25 -11.83 -2.94
CA TYR A 84 -0.83 -12.74 -2.64
C TYR A 84 -2.05 -11.93 -2.25
N ASN A 85 -3.15 -12.12 -3.00
CA ASN A 85 -4.42 -11.46 -2.75
C ASN A 85 -5.38 -12.46 -2.14
N PHE A 86 -5.73 -12.24 -0.91
CA PHE A 86 -6.65 -13.06 -0.14
C PHE A 86 -8.02 -12.39 -0.05
N THR A 87 -9.06 -13.16 -0.31
CA THR A 87 -10.44 -12.68 -0.20
C THR A 87 -11.23 -13.62 0.68
N TRP A 88 -12.02 -13.06 1.60
CA TRP A 88 -12.98 -13.79 2.43
C TRP A 88 -14.36 -13.18 2.20
N GLU A 89 -15.30 -14.02 1.79
CA GLU A 89 -16.68 -13.64 1.52
C GLU A 89 -17.60 -14.30 2.54
N ASN A 90 -18.64 -13.60 2.93
CA ASN A 90 -19.75 -14.19 3.66
C ASN A 90 -20.71 -14.80 2.63
N PRO A 91 -20.92 -16.16 2.63
CA PRO A 91 -21.77 -16.82 1.65
C PRO A 91 -23.25 -16.40 1.77
N ASP A 92 -23.66 -15.89 2.93
CA ASP A 92 -25.04 -15.47 3.22
C ASP A 92 -25.26 -13.97 2.90
N ASP A 93 -24.18 -13.22 2.60
CA ASP A 93 -24.26 -11.80 2.25
C ASP A 93 -24.51 -11.59 0.75
N ILE A 94 -25.75 -11.26 0.40
CA ILE A 94 -26.16 -10.97 -0.96
C ILE A 94 -25.54 -9.67 -1.53
N SER A 95 -25.01 -8.79 -0.69
CA SER A 95 -24.33 -7.56 -1.12
C SER A 95 -22.96 -7.83 -1.75
N GLY A 96 -22.40 -9.03 -1.52
CA GLY A 96 -21.09 -9.42 -2.00
C GLY A 96 -19.92 -8.69 -1.32
N SER A 97 -20.17 -8.11 -0.15
CA SER A 97 -19.12 -7.45 0.62
C SER A 97 -18.09 -8.47 1.11
N SER A 98 -16.83 -8.13 1.07
CA SER A 98 -15.75 -9.07 1.40
C SER A 98 -14.61 -8.38 2.14
N TYR A 99 -13.87 -9.16 2.93
CA TYR A 99 -12.53 -8.79 3.34
C TYR A 99 -11.56 -9.06 2.21
N TYR A 100 -10.71 -8.09 1.92
CA TYR A 100 -9.66 -8.22 0.93
C TYR A 100 -8.32 -7.80 1.53
N VAL A 101 -7.30 -8.67 1.38
CA VAL A 101 -5.96 -8.42 1.92
C VAL A 101 -4.92 -8.78 0.87
N THR A 102 -4.02 -7.84 0.58
CA THR A 102 -2.85 -8.10 -0.26
C THR A 102 -1.60 -8.15 0.60
N VAL A 103 -0.82 -9.20 0.43
CA VAL A 103 0.53 -9.34 1.00
C VAL A 103 1.54 -9.24 -0.13
N THR A 104 2.52 -8.36 0.01
CA THR A 104 3.65 -8.22 -0.92
C THR A 104 4.93 -8.40 -0.13
N GLY A 105 5.70 -9.46 -0.42
CA GLY A 105 6.81 -9.88 0.44
C GLY A 105 6.32 -10.14 1.88
N ASP A 106 6.87 -9.42 2.86
CA ASP A 106 6.53 -9.57 4.28
C ASP A 106 5.49 -8.56 4.80
N LEU A 107 4.98 -7.69 3.91
CA LEU A 107 4.09 -6.59 4.28
C LEU A 107 2.67 -6.82 3.77
N ILE A 108 1.70 -6.48 4.63
CA ILE A 108 0.32 -6.28 4.22
C ILE A 108 0.25 -4.91 3.54
N THR A 109 0.09 -4.89 2.22
CA THR A 109 0.13 -3.66 1.40
C THR A 109 -1.25 -3.11 1.06
N SER A 110 -2.29 -3.95 1.13
CA SER A 110 -3.68 -3.51 1.03
C SER A 110 -4.55 -4.28 2.00
N TYR A 111 -5.53 -3.60 2.54
CA TYR A 111 -6.59 -4.14 3.38
C TYR A 111 -7.91 -3.44 3.08
N THR A 112 -8.97 -4.19 2.95
CA THR A 112 -10.33 -3.65 2.82
C THR A 112 -11.27 -4.49 3.67
N SER A 113 -12.03 -3.82 4.54
CA SER A 113 -13.16 -4.43 5.25
C SER A 113 -14.46 -4.25 4.45
N PRO A 114 -15.47 -5.09 4.66
CA PRO A 114 -16.79 -4.95 4.05
C PRO A 114 -17.41 -3.57 4.25
N ASP A 115 -17.19 -2.99 5.42
CA ASP A 115 -17.74 -1.69 5.80
C ASP A 115 -17.12 -0.51 5.04
N ARG A 116 -16.04 -0.72 4.30
CA ARG A 116 -15.41 0.36 3.52
C ARG A 116 -16.33 0.93 2.44
N TYR A 117 -17.23 0.14 1.92
CA TYR A 117 -18.14 0.51 0.84
C TYR A 117 -19.60 0.69 1.28
N ASN A 118 -19.93 0.28 2.50
CA ASN A 118 -21.26 0.42 3.08
C ASN A 118 -21.47 1.82 3.68
N TYR A 119 -21.50 2.84 2.85
CA TYR A 119 -21.69 4.22 3.28
C TYR A 119 -23.17 4.55 3.41
N GLY A 120 -23.65 4.60 4.64
CA GLY A 120 -24.75 5.47 4.93
C GLY A 120 -24.19 6.90 5.00
N GLN A 121 -24.71 7.82 4.21
CA GLN A 121 -24.35 9.26 4.27
C GLN A 121 -24.87 9.86 5.58
N LYS A 122 -24.31 9.46 6.71
CA LYS A 122 -24.61 10.08 7.99
C LYS A 122 -23.85 11.38 8.08
N ARG A 123 -24.55 12.49 8.01
CA ARG A 123 -23.95 13.81 8.27
C ARG A 123 -23.73 13.95 9.76
N GLY A 124 -22.54 14.32 10.16
CA GLY A 124 -22.22 14.52 11.58
C GLY A 124 -20.75 14.86 11.82
N PHE A 125 -20.48 15.26 13.06
CA PHE A 125 -19.13 15.56 13.49
C PHE A 125 -18.39 14.28 13.86
N ALA A 126 -17.07 14.30 13.66
CA ALA A 126 -16.20 13.23 14.12
C ALA A 126 -16.20 13.15 15.65
N LYS A 127 -16.15 11.94 16.20
CA LYS A 127 -16.09 11.74 17.66
C LYS A 127 -14.67 11.85 18.22
N MET A 128 -13.66 11.85 17.36
CA MET A 128 -12.25 11.93 17.75
C MET A 128 -11.57 13.15 17.12
N SER A 129 -10.50 13.62 17.74
CA SER A 129 -9.64 14.66 17.18
C SER A 129 -8.81 14.12 16.01
N LYS A 130 -8.32 14.99 15.14
CA LYS A 130 -7.40 14.62 14.03
C LYS A 130 -6.20 13.83 14.54
N LYS A 131 -5.57 14.29 15.62
CA LYS A 131 -4.43 13.62 16.26
C LYS A 131 -4.78 12.21 16.76
N ALA A 132 -5.99 12.03 17.31
CA ALA A 132 -6.43 10.70 17.77
C ALA A 132 -6.64 9.74 16.59
N PHE A 133 -7.19 10.22 15.48
CA PHE A 133 -7.27 9.41 14.24
C PHE A 133 -5.91 9.02 13.72
N ALA A 134 -4.96 9.97 13.63
CA ALA A 134 -3.59 9.70 13.18
C ALA A 134 -2.90 8.63 14.06
N ASN A 135 -3.01 8.78 15.38
CA ASN A 135 -2.44 7.83 16.33
C ASN A 135 -3.07 6.44 16.18
N LYS A 136 -4.40 6.36 16.03
CA LYS A 136 -5.10 5.09 15.84
C LYS A 136 -4.69 4.41 14.52
N ALA A 137 -4.58 5.18 13.44
CA ALA A 137 -4.13 4.69 12.14
C ALA A 137 -2.71 4.12 12.22
N LEU A 138 -1.76 4.88 12.79
CA LEU A 138 -0.38 4.42 12.93
C LEU A 138 -0.25 3.24 13.89
N SER A 139 -1.00 3.22 14.99
CA SER A 139 -1.01 2.08 15.92
C SER A 139 -1.45 0.80 15.20
N TRP A 140 -2.52 0.87 14.41
CA TRP A 140 -2.99 -0.25 13.62
C TRP A 140 -1.97 -0.66 12.56
N LEU A 141 -1.39 0.31 11.83
CA LEU A 141 -0.35 0.06 10.84
C LEU A 141 0.83 -0.73 11.44
N TYR A 142 1.27 -0.35 12.65
CA TYR A 142 2.37 -1.04 13.33
C TYR A 142 1.99 -2.40 13.89
N THR A 143 0.71 -2.66 14.11
CA THR A 143 0.22 -4.00 14.43
C THR A 143 0.27 -4.91 13.21
N VAL A 144 -0.20 -4.43 12.06
CA VAL A 144 -0.22 -5.24 10.83
C VAL A 144 1.13 -5.29 10.12
N ASN A 145 1.98 -4.26 10.27
CA ASN A 145 3.31 -4.16 9.68
C ASN A 145 4.34 -3.66 10.72
N PRO A 146 4.78 -4.50 11.66
CA PRO A 146 5.68 -4.09 12.76
C PRO A 146 7.00 -3.48 12.30
N SER A 147 7.53 -3.92 11.16
CA SER A 147 8.79 -3.41 10.58
C SER A 147 8.72 -1.95 10.13
N MET A 148 7.53 -1.37 10.02
CA MET A 148 7.34 0.03 9.63
C MET A 148 7.46 1.01 10.80
N LYS A 149 7.49 0.50 12.04
CA LYS A 149 7.61 1.34 13.25
C LYS A 149 8.92 2.09 13.25
N GLY A 150 8.84 3.40 13.49
CA GLY A 150 10.01 4.31 13.53
C GLY A 150 10.40 4.92 12.17
N TYR A 151 9.85 4.40 11.07
CA TYR A 151 10.11 4.93 9.71
C TYR A 151 8.90 5.63 9.08
N THR A 152 7.77 5.62 9.76
CA THR A 152 6.50 6.11 9.21
C THR A 152 6.02 7.34 9.99
N VAL A 153 5.55 8.35 9.27
CA VAL A 153 4.95 9.55 9.82
C VAL A 153 3.60 9.77 9.15
N ALA A 154 2.58 10.05 9.98
CA ALA A 154 1.29 10.47 9.46
C ALA A 154 1.36 11.91 8.95
N ASP A 155 0.59 12.17 7.90
CA ASP A 155 0.37 13.51 7.38
C ASP A 155 -0.44 14.35 8.38
N ASP A 156 -0.06 15.62 8.57
CA ASP A 156 -0.77 16.56 9.43
C ASP A 156 -2.05 17.13 8.77
N ASP A 157 -2.15 17.08 7.41
CA ASP A 157 -3.32 17.58 6.68
C ASP A 157 -4.49 16.57 6.67
N ILE A 158 -5.02 16.26 7.84
CA ILE A 158 -6.16 15.37 7.99
C ILE A 158 -7.46 16.15 7.75
N ARG A 159 -8.20 15.74 6.73
CA ARG A 159 -9.47 16.36 6.37
C ARG A 159 -10.65 15.63 6.99
N LEU A 160 -11.33 16.29 7.91
CA LEU A 160 -12.60 15.81 8.48
C LEU A 160 -13.76 16.48 7.74
N ARG A 161 -14.36 15.77 6.79
CA ARG A 161 -15.49 16.27 6.00
C ARG A 161 -16.81 15.93 6.70
N LEU A 162 -17.78 16.85 6.64
CA LEU A 162 -19.12 16.62 7.19
C LEU A 162 -19.94 15.63 6.35
N ASP A 163 -19.66 15.60 5.06
CA ASP A 163 -20.35 14.80 4.04
C ASP A 163 -19.72 13.43 3.78
N SER A 164 -18.78 13.01 4.64
CA SER A 164 -18.09 11.71 4.56
C SER A 164 -18.07 11.02 5.90
N ASP A 165 -18.37 9.73 5.89
CA ASP A 165 -18.26 8.86 7.07
C ASP A 165 -16.84 8.31 7.26
N ILE A 166 -15.94 8.61 6.31
CA ILE A 166 -14.56 8.17 6.32
C ILE A 166 -13.62 9.31 6.61
N VAL A 167 -12.64 9.00 7.47
CA VAL A 167 -11.43 9.78 7.67
C VAL A 167 -10.27 9.06 7.00
N SER A 168 -9.58 9.78 6.13
CA SER A 168 -8.39 9.28 5.45
C SER A 168 -7.15 9.87 6.08
N ILE A 169 -6.24 8.99 6.50
CA ILE A 169 -4.95 9.35 7.09
C ILE A 169 -3.86 8.91 6.10
N SER A 170 -3.22 9.87 5.48
CA SER A 170 -2.02 9.62 4.68
C SER A 170 -0.81 9.42 5.59
N PHE A 171 0.10 8.57 5.17
CA PHE A 171 1.38 8.37 5.83
C PHE A 171 2.49 8.20 4.80
N SER A 172 3.70 8.57 5.18
CA SER A 172 4.88 8.47 4.34
C SER A 172 6.07 7.89 5.10
N ARG A 173 7.05 7.40 4.36
CA ARG A 173 8.31 6.94 4.92
C ARG A 173 9.25 8.12 5.11
N LYS A 174 9.92 8.14 6.27
CA LYS A 174 11.04 9.04 6.53
C LYS A 174 12.35 8.27 6.64
N TYR A 175 13.39 8.87 6.09
CA TYR A 175 14.77 8.50 6.32
C TYR A 175 15.50 9.71 6.92
N GLY A 176 15.79 9.64 8.22
CA GLY A 176 16.19 10.83 8.97
C GLY A 176 15.10 11.90 8.96
N SER A 177 15.41 13.11 8.52
CA SER A 177 14.47 14.22 8.36
C SER A 177 13.81 14.28 6.98
N VAL A 178 14.22 13.42 6.04
CA VAL A 178 13.80 13.47 4.64
C VAL A 178 12.63 12.52 4.38
N GLU A 179 11.59 13.00 3.71
CA GLU A 179 10.49 12.19 3.24
C GLU A 179 10.89 11.42 1.97
N VAL A 180 10.58 10.12 1.95
CA VAL A 180 10.88 9.25 0.82
C VAL A 180 9.69 9.25 -0.13
N ARG A 181 9.87 9.82 -1.33
CA ARG A 181 8.82 9.82 -2.37
C ARG A 181 8.45 8.41 -2.80
N ASN A 182 7.18 8.21 -3.16
CA ASN A 182 6.63 6.93 -3.60
C ASN A 182 6.73 5.80 -2.56
N ASN A 183 6.99 6.14 -1.30
CA ASN A 183 6.90 5.25 -0.15
C ASN A 183 5.87 5.81 0.82
N SER A 184 4.63 5.64 0.47
CA SER A 184 3.51 6.23 1.21
C SER A 184 2.29 5.34 1.12
N GLY A 185 1.31 5.64 1.93
CA GLY A 185 0.04 4.95 1.90
C GLY A 185 -1.06 5.77 2.55
N ARG A 186 -2.21 5.14 2.66
CA ARG A 186 -3.39 5.75 3.23
C ARG A 186 -4.17 4.73 4.01
N ILE A 187 -4.63 5.12 5.20
CA ILE A 187 -5.51 4.34 6.05
C ILE A 187 -6.85 5.04 6.13
N TYR A 188 -7.91 4.27 5.99
CA TYR A 188 -9.28 4.74 6.02
C TYR A 188 -9.94 4.28 7.33
N LEU A 189 -10.50 5.21 8.07
CA LEU A 189 -11.18 4.94 9.33
C LEU A 189 -12.62 5.44 9.30
N ASN A 190 -13.48 4.74 10.01
CA ASN A 190 -14.83 5.21 10.27
C ASN A 190 -14.78 6.46 11.16
N LYS A 191 -15.41 7.54 10.71
CA LYS A 191 -15.41 8.84 11.40
C LYS A 191 -16.04 8.79 12.79
N TYR A 192 -16.97 7.88 13.01
CA TYR A 192 -17.75 7.81 14.25
C TYR A 192 -17.19 6.81 15.25
N THR A 193 -16.66 5.68 14.78
CA THR A 193 -16.13 4.60 15.64
C THR A 193 -14.61 4.61 15.68
N GLY A 194 -13.98 5.13 14.64
CA GLY A 194 -12.53 5.07 14.44
C GLY A 194 -12.04 3.69 14.03
N ASP A 195 -12.92 2.76 13.63
CA ASP A 195 -12.52 1.46 13.15
C ASP A 195 -11.83 1.58 11.80
N VAL A 196 -10.81 0.74 11.57
CA VAL A 196 -10.09 0.73 10.31
C VAL A 196 -10.93 0.02 9.26
N LEU A 197 -11.23 0.74 8.20
CA LEU A 197 -12.03 0.27 7.08
C LEU A 197 -11.18 -0.20 5.91
N GLY A 198 -9.95 0.29 5.82
CA GLY A 198 -9.05 -0.09 4.75
C GLY A 198 -7.69 0.58 4.84
N MET A 199 -6.77 0.05 4.05
CA MET A 199 -5.43 0.59 3.85
C MET A 199 -4.98 0.26 2.43
N ASP A 200 -4.31 1.21 1.81
CA ASP A 200 -3.57 1.00 0.57
C ASP A 200 -2.21 1.67 0.69
N MET A 201 -1.14 0.97 0.33
CA MET A 201 0.19 1.54 0.35
C MET A 201 1.07 1.05 -0.80
N ASN A 202 1.98 1.92 -1.21
CA ASN A 202 3.13 1.58 -2.01
C ASN A 202 4.38 1.70 -1.14
N TRP A 203 5.10 0.60 -0.94
CA TRP A 203 6.21 0.56 0.01
C TRP A 203 7.35 -0.33 -0.49
N TRP A 204 8.51 0.26 -0.68
CA TRP A 204 9.70 -0.46 -1.11
C TRP A 204 10.39 -1.08 0.10
N GLN A 205 10.31 -2.39 0.22
CA GLN A 205 10.84 -3.11 1.38
C GLN A 205 12.37 -3.05 1.44
N ASN A 206 13.03 -3.21 0.31
CA ASN A 206 14.50 -3.30 0.21
C ASN A 206 15.15 -1.99 -0.24
N ALA A 207 14.51 -0.84 0.04
CA ALA A 207 15.09 0.45 -0.32
C ALA A 207 16.38 0.70 0.45
N LYS A 208 17.47 0.86 -0.28
CA LYS A 208 18.76 1.29 0.25
C LYS A 208 18.87 2.80 0.07
N PHE A 209 19.15 3.49 1.15
CA PHE A 209 19.36 4.94 1.13
C PHE A 209 20.86 5.21 1.25
N GLY A 210 21.35 6.17 0.45
CA GLY A 210 22.68 6.71 0.60
C GLY A 210 22.83 7.54 1.88
N SER A 211 24.04 8.01 2.17
CA SER A 211 24.28 8.93 3.27
C SER A 211 23.53 10.25 3.04
N SER A 212 22.84 10.76 4.07
CA SER A 212 22.23 12.10 4.01
C SER A 212 23.26 13.22 3.89
N ALA A 213 24.53 12.93 4.15
CA ALA A 213 25.62 13.88 3.95
C ALA A 213 25.92 14.18 2.47
N ASP A 214 25.48 13.28 1.57
CA ASP A 214 25.66 13.43 0.10
C ASP A 214 24.47 14.15 -0.57
N VAL A 215 23.50 14.62 0.20
CA VAL A 215 22.32 15.31 -0.32
C VAL A 215 22.62 16.81 -0.46
N PHE A 216 22.44 17.34 -1.66
CA PHE A 216 22.51 18.77 -1.88
C PHE A 216 21.47 19.53 -1.05
N THR A 217 21.87 20.62 -0.42
CA THR A 217 20.92 21.52 0.23
C THR A 217 19.95 22.12 -0.78
N GLN A 218 18.81 22.62 -0.34
CA GLN A 218 17.84 23.28 -1.22
C GLN A 218 18.48 24.49 -1.94
N GLU A 219 19.37 25.20 -1.26
CA GLU A 219 20.12 26.33 -1.79
C GLU A 219 21.08 25.90 -2.89
N ALA A 220 21.85 24.84 -2.66
CA ALA A 220 22.76 24.29 -3.67
C ALA A 220 21.99 23.80 -4.91
N ILE A 221 20.81 23.19 -4.75
CA ILE A 221 19.96 22.79 -5.87
C ILE A 221 19.44 24.01 -6.63
N LYS A 222 19.00 25.07 -5.94
CA LYS A 222 18.56 26.32 -6.58
C LYS A 222 19.67 26.97 -7.40
N GLU A 223 20.89 26.99 -6.88
CA GLU A 223 22.05 27.53 -7.61
C GLU A 223 22.39 26.70 -8.87
N ILE A 224 22.35 25.37 -8.75
CA ILE A 224 22.57 24.49 -9.91
C ILE A 224 21.47 24.73 -10.96
N TYR A 225 20.20 24.81 -10.52
CA TYR A 225 19.07 25.06 -11.42
C TYR A 225 19.20 26.42 -12.14
N ALA A 226 19.59 27.47 -11.40
CA ALA A 226 19.76 28.81 -11.97
C ALA A 226 20.90 28.86 -13.04
N LYS A 227 21.92 28.02 -12.89
CA LYS A 227 23.05 27.93 -13.81
C LYS A 227 22.83 27.03 -15.01
N GLU A 228 22.10 25.94 -14.85
CA GLU A 228 22.00 24.85 -15.83
C GLU A 228 20.67 24.85 -16.60
N VAL A 229 19.64 25.52 -16.09
CA VAL A 229 18.29 25.49 -16.68
C VAL A 229 17.97 26.82 -17.37
N THR A 230 17.91 26.78 -18.68
CA THR A 230 17.40 27.91 -19.48
C THR A 230 15.88 27.81 -19.56
N ILE A 231 15.17 28.73 -18.88
CA ILE A 231 13.72 28.83 -18.96
C ILE A 231 13.34 29.63 -20.19
N LYS A 232 12.73 28.96 -21.18
CA LYS A 232 12.14 29.66 -22.34
C LYS A 232 10.63 29.83 -22.06
N PRO A 233 10.12 31.09 -22.07
CA PRO A 233 8.70 31.32 -21.98
C PRO A 233 8.01 30.80 -23.25
N TRP A 234 6.89 30.12 -23.07
CA TRP A 234 6.00 29.72 -24.15
C TRP A 234 4.56 30.11 -23.81
N TYR A 235 3.81 30.46 -24.82
CA TYR A 235 2.40 30.84 -24.68
C TYR A 235 1.51 29.74 -25.24
N ARG A 236 0.51 29.35 -24.48
CA ARG A 236 -0.56 28.50 -24.97
C ARG A 236 -1.73 29.41 -25.35
N ILE A 237 -2.09 29.43 -26.62
CA ILE A 237 -3.32 30.07 -27.06
C ILE A 237 -4.45 29.08 -26.77
N SER A 238 -5.37 29.47 -25.90
CA SER A 238 -6.64 28.77 -25.71
C SER A 238 -7.63 29.38 -26.68
N THR A 239 -8.13 28.60 -27.62
CA THR A 239 -9.30 28.96 -28.43
C THR A 239 -10.49 28.45 -27.65
N ASP A 240 -11.29 29.39 -27.08
CA ASP A 240 -12.59 29.09 -26.50
C ASP A 240 -13.59 28.73 -27.61
#